data_28f8492515b6359398801a991e371366
#
_entry.id   28f8492515b6359398801a991e371366
#
_cell.length_a   1.000
_cell.length_b   1.000
_cell.length_c   1.000
_cell.angle_alpha   90.00
_cell.angle_beta   90.00
_cell.angle_gamma   90.00
#
_symmetry.space_group_name_H-M   'P 1'
#
loop_
_entity.id
_entity.type
_entity.pdbx_description
1 polymer ?
#
loop_
_entity_poly.entity_id
_entity_poly.type
_entity_poly.pdbx_seq_one_letter_code
_entity_poly.pdbx_strand_id
1 'polypeptide(L)'
;DNTAGFGKGAVLAFYTSAGRYQQQSMAYSTDGGKSFTKYEGNPVVASQLGDCSDPKVFWYAPGKHWNMILAVGNHMEIYSSPDLKQWKHESDFGAGYGGHDGIWECPDLFELPVDGDPDNTRWVLLSNNYSNTLRSGGTQYFIGTFDGLEFRCETPSHTLKGI
;
A
#
# COMPACT_ATOMS: atom_id res chain seq x y z
N ASP A 1 19.73 -5.75 -2.88
CA ASP A 1 20.06 -5.17 -4.18
C ASP A 1 20.39 -3.68 -4.05
N ASN A 2 20.47 -2.93 -5.14
CA ASN A 2 20.75 -1.50 -5.15
C ASN A 2 19.77 -0.75 -6.07
N THR A 3 18.53 -1.19 -6.13
CA THR A 3 17.53 -0.64 -7.06
C THR A 3 17.37 0.88 -6.92
N ALA A 4 17.34 1.37 -5.69
CA ALA A 4 17.20 2.80 -5.43
C ALA A 4 18.53 3.60 -5.54
N GLY A 5 19.68 2.94 -5.77
CA GLY A 5 20.97 3.60 -5.95
C GLY A 5 21.62 4.17 -4.69
N PHE A 6 21.20 3.75 -3.50
CA PHE A 6 21.79 4.18 -2.22
C PHE A 6 22.86 3.23 -1.67
N GLY A 7 23.22 2.20 -2.44
CA GLY A 7 24.20 1.19 -2.08
C GLY A 7 23.54 -0.17 -1.77
N LYS A 8 24.34 -1.23 -1.95
CA LYS A 8 23.89 -2.59 -1.65
C LYS A 8 23.64 -2.74 -0.14
N GLY A 9 22.47 -3.22 0.22
CA GLY A 9 22.07 -3.41 1.62
C GLY A 9 21.50 -2.17 2.29
N ALA A 10 21.27 -1.08 1.55
CA ALA A 10 20.54 0.07 2.08
C ALA A 10 19.12 -0.35 2.50
N VAL A 11 18.70 0.18 3.65
CA VAL A 11 17.33 0.03 4.18
C VAL A 11 16.55 1.28 3.81
N LEU A 12 15.36 1.11 3.22
CA LEU A 12 14.49 2.21 2.86
C LEU A 12 13.26 2.23 3.76
N ALA A 13 12.86 3.42 4.18
CA ALA A 13 11.65 3.67 4.93
C ALA A 13 10.75 4.59 4.11
N PHE A 14 9.53 4.13 3.81
CA PHE A 14 8.49 4.96 3.22
C PHE A 14 7.54 5.41 4.32
N TYR A 15 7.12 6.66 4.26
CA TYR A 15 6.29 7.25 5.30
C TYR A 15 5.44 8.39 4.75
N THR A 16 4.32 8.63 5.41
CA THR A 16 3.46 9.77 5.12
C THR A 16 4.01 11.04 5.74
N SER A 17 4.32 12.02 4.92
CA SER A 17 4.63 13.39 5.36
C SER A 17 3.33 14.15 5.50
N ALA A 18 2.94 14.47 6.74
CA ALA A 18 1.75 15.26 7.06
C ALA A 18 2.06 16.76 7.09
N GLY A 19 1.18 17.55 6.49
CA GLY A 19 1.23 19.00 6.45
C GLY A 19 -0.14 19.55 6.05
N ARG A 20 -0.19 20.49 5.12
CA ARG A 20 -1.46 20.90 4.48
C ARG A 20 -2.09 19.74 3.72
N TYR A 21 -1.25 18.90 3.14
CA TYR A 21 -1.61 17.67 2.41
C TYR A 21 -0.80 16.51 2.97
N GLN A 22 -1.29 15.30 2.78
CA GLN A 22 -0.55 14.08 3.05
C GLN A 22 0.12 13.60 1.76
N GLN A 23 1.42 13.33 1.82
CA GLN A 23 2.26 12.95 0.68
C GLN A 23 3.19 11.83 1.10
N GLN A 24 3.62 10.98 0.17
CA GLN A 24 4.54 9.91 0.52
C GLN A 24 5.98 10.36 0.31
N SER A 25 6.78 10.11 1.30
CA SER A 25 8.20 10.43 1.36
C SER A 25 9.03 9.19 1.66
N MET A 26 10.31 9.25 1.33
CA MET A 26 11.27 8.19 1.55
C MET A 26 12.48 8.68 2.34
N ALA A 27 13.00 7.82 3.21
CA ALA A 27 14.31 7.96 3.83
C ALA A 27 15.11 6.68 3.62
N TYR A 28 16.41 6.76 3.66
CA TYR A 28 17.31 5.62 3.50
C TYR A 28 18.38 5.58 4.59
N SER A 29 18.81 4.36 4.90
CA SER A 29 19.90 4.07 5.81
C SER A 29 20.96 3.24 5.12
N THR A 30 22.23 3.56 5.36
CA THR A 30 23.39 2.79 4.88
C THR A 30 24.17 2.12 6.02
N ASP A 31 23.66 2.21 7.25
CA ASP A 31 24.31 1.71 8.47
C ASP A 31 23.48 0.60 9.17
N GLY A 32 22.62 -0.10 8.41
CA GLY A 32 21.78 -1.17 8.92
C GLY A 32 20.57 -0.69 9.72
N GLY A 33 20.05 0.52 9.41
CA GLY A 33 18.86 1.07 10.05
C GLY A 33 19.10 1.84 11.34
N LYS A 34 20.35 2.13 11.67
CA LYS A 34 20.70 2.89 12.88
C LYS A 34 20.41 4.38 12.74
N SER A 35 20.62 4.91 11.53
CA SER A 35 20.27 6.28 11.19
C SER A 35 19.64 6.34 9.80
N PHE A 36 18.79 7.35 9.57
CA PHE A 36 18.09 7.56 8.30
C PHE A 36 18.32 8.97 7.78
N THR A 37 18.61 9.07 6.50
CA THR A 37 18.68 10.32 5.74
C THR A 37 17.44 10.46 4.88
N LYS A 38 16.75 11.60 4.96
CA LYS A 38 15.61 11.88 4.08
C LYS A 38 16.11 12.01 2.65
N TYR A 39 15.37 11.38 1.72
CA TYR A 39 15.67 11.53 0.30
C TYR A 39 15.41 12.96 -0.16
N GLU A 40 16.37 13.55 -0.87
CA GLU A 40 16.30 14.95 -1.31
C GLU A 40 15.21 15.22 -2.36
N GLY A 41 14.81 14.18 -3.11
CA GLY A 41 13.75 14.24 -4.11
C GLY A 41 12.33 14.03 -3.55
N ASN A 42 12.14 14.09 -2.22
CA ASN A 42 10.81 13.99 -1.63
C ASN A 42 9.90 15.19 -1.98
N PRO A 43 8.58 14.99 -2.07
CA PRO A 43 7.87 13.71 -1.93
C PRO A 43 8.05 12.81 -3.14
N VAL A 44 8.07 11.47 -2.94
CA VAL A 44 8.12 10.49 -4.03
C VAL A 44 6.73 10.24 -4.64
N VAL A 45 5.65 10.41 -3.87
CA VAL A 45 4.28 10.53 -4.36
C VAL A 45 3.68 11.80 -3.78
N ALA A 46 3.47 12.79 -4.65
CA ALA A 46 2.84 14.04 -4.29
C ALA A 46 1.31 13.89 -4.30
N SER A 47 0.64 14.49 -3.33
CA SER A 47 -0.81 14.56 -3.26
C SER A 47 -1.26 15.95 -2.81
N GLN A 48 -2.50 16.31 -3.16
CA GLN A 48 -3.19 17.49 -2.66
C GLN A 48 -4.39 17.13 -1.78
N LEU A 49 -4.42 15.88 -1.30
CA LEU A 49 -5.49 15.35 -0.46
C LEU A 49 -5.09 15.39 1.01
N GLY A 50 -6.08 15.53 1.89
CA GLY A 50 -5.90 15.46 3.34
C GLY A 50 -5.70 14.03 3.84
N ASP A 51 -6.26 13.05 3.13
CA ASP A 51 -6.22 11.62 3.46
C ASP A 51 -5.57 10.87 2.30
N CYS A 52 -4.24 10.75 2.32
CA CYS A 52 -3.42 9.97 1.40
C CYS A 52 -2.22 9.43 2.17
N SER A 53 -2.33 8.22 2.73
CA SER A 53 -1.41 7.76 3.77
C SER A 53 -1.11 6.26 3.73
N ASP A 54 -0.28 5.83 4.68
CA ASP A 54 0.00 4.45 5.03
C ASP A 54 0.60 3.63 3.88
N PRO A 55 1.78 4.00 3.35
CA PRO A 55 2.36 3.34 2.20
C PRO A 55 2.82 1.92 2.55
N LYS A 56 2.26 0.90 1.90
CA LYS A 56 2.78 -0.45 1.85
C LYS A 56 3.56 -0.64 0.57
N VAL A 57 4.85 -0.91 0.67
CA VAL A 57 5.75 -1.10 -0.48
C VAL A 57 6.27 -2.54 -0.51
N PHE A 58 6.22 -3.17 -1.69
CA PHE A 58 6.70 -4.54 -1.89
C PHE A 58 7.19 -4.77 -3.33
N TRP A 59 8.04 -5.80 -3.51
CA TRP A 59 8.51 -6.22 -4.82
C TRP A 59 7.55 -7.19 -5.48
N TYR A 60 7.13 -6.89 -6.70
CA TYR A 60 6.33 -7.78 -7.52
C TYR A 60 7.23 -8.51 -8.51
N ALA A 61 7.59 -9.76 -8.18
CA ALA A 61 8.59 -10.52 -8.93
C ALA A 61 8.21 -10.82 -10.39
N PRO A 62 6.95 -11.17 -10.73
CA PRO A 62 6.58 -11.43 -12.13
C PRO A 62 6.74 -10.20 -13.02
N GLY A 63 6.39 -9.02 -12.54
CA GLY A 63 6.50 -7.74 -13.29
C GLY A 63 7.88 -7.09 -13.18
N LYS A 64 8.75 -7.58 -12.29
CA LYS A 64 10.09 -7.00 -12.02
C LYS A 64 10.03 -5.51 -11.68
N HIS A 65 9.08 -5.12 -10.86
CA HIS A 65 8.92 -3.75 -10.37
C HIS A 65 8.45 -3.74 -8.90
N TRP A 66 8.57 -2.58 -8.30
CA TRP A 66 8.05 -2.31 -6.97
C TRP A 66 6.59 -1.84 -7.07
N ASN A 67 5.77 -2.24 -6.12
CA ASN A 67 4.44 -1.69 -5.94
C ASN A 67 4.37 -0.91 -4.64
N MET A 68 3.51 0.11 -4.63
CA MET A 68 3.06 0.81 -3.44
C MET A 68 1.55 0.81 -3.44
N ILE A 69 0.95 0.51 -2.30
CA ILE A 69 -0.47 0.71 -2.06
C ILE A 69 -0.62 1.80 -1.02
N LEU A 70 -1.54 2.73 -1.30
CA LEU A 70 -1.89 3.84 -0.42
C LEU A 70 -3.37 3.80 -0.05
N ALA A 71 -3.66 4.16 1.18
CA ALA A 71 -5.02 4.50 1.60
C ALA A 71 -5.30 5.95 1.21
N VAL A 72 -6.37 6.17 0.42
CA VAL A 72 -6.77 7.50 -0.07
C VAL A 72 -8.26 7.71 0.17
N GLY A 73 -8.58 8.49 1.22
CA GLY A 73 -9.97 8.66 1.63
C GLY A 73 -10.63 7.31 1.93
N ASN A 74 -11.56 6.86 1.11
CA ASN A 74 -12.27 5.59 1.28
C ASN A 74 -12.03 4.58 0.13
N HIS A 75 -10.84 4.59 -0.43
CA HIS A 75 -10.37 3.64 -1.44
C HIS A 75 -8.85 3.43 -1.33
N MET A 76 -8.31 2.52 -2.12
CA MET A 76 -6.88 2.28 -2.27
C MET A 76 -6.40 2.72 -3.65
N GLU A 77 -5.22 3.34 -3.70
CA GLU A 77 -4.50 3.60 -4.94
C GLU A 77 -3.29 2.67 -5.05
N ILE A 78 -3.07 2.14 -6.26
CA ILE A 78 -1.97 1.22 -6.56
C ILE A 78 -1.00 1.92 -7.51
N TYR A 79 0.27 1.88 -7.13
CA TYR A 79 1.37 2.47 -7.87
C TYR A 79 2.41 1.43 -8.23
N SER A 80 3.13 1.64 -9.32
CA SER A 80 4.32 0.89 -9.70
C SER A 80 5.56 1.78 -9.80
N SER A 81 6.74 1.19 -9.56
CA SER A 81 8.01 1.90 -9.69
C SER A 81 9.14 0.95 -10.10
N PRO A 82 10.00 1.33 -11.05
CA PRO A 82 11.20 0.57 -11.38
C PRO A 82 12.34 0.81 -10.39
N ASP A 83 12.35 1.92 -9.64
CA ASP A 83 13.51 2.44 -8.93
C ASP A 83 13.22 2.94 -7.50
N LEU A 84 11.96 2.81 -7.00
CA LEU A 84 11.49 3.27 -5.70
C LEU A 84 11.45 4.81 -5.53
N LYS A 85 11.78 5.56 -6.58
CA LYS A 85 11.82 7.03 -6.59
C LYS A 85 10.75 7.63 -7.47
N GLN A 86 10.52 7.04 -8.64
CA GLN A 86 9.51 7.45 -9.59
C GLN A 86 8.35 6.47 -9.53
N TRP A 87 7.18 6.97 -9.15
CA TRP A 87 5.97 6.18 -8.97
C TRP A 87 4.93 6.57 -10.01
N LYS A 88 4.38 5.57 -10.68
CA LYS A 88 3.29 5.72 -11.63
C LYS A 88 2.02 5.17 -11.00
N HIS A 89 0.97 5.96 -10.98
CA HIS A 89 -0.38 5.50 -10.61
C HIS A 89 -0.87 4.51 -11.66
N GLU A 90 -1.35 3.37 -11.23
CA GLU A 90 -1.80 2.28 -12.11
C GLU A 90 -3.30 2.06 -12.03
N SER A 91 -3.86 1.94 -10.81
CA SER A 91 -5.28 1.66 -10.61
C SER A 91 -5.77 2.08 -9.24
N ASP A 92 -7.10 2.11 -9.09
CA ASP A 92 -7.82 2.30 -7.84
C ASP A 92 -8.60 1.05 -7.48
N PHE A 93 -8.76 0.80 -6.18
CA PHE A 93 -9.62 -0.25 -5.67
C PHE A 93 -10.53 0.30 -4.55
N GLY A 94 -11.80 -0.05 -4.59
CA GLY A 94 -12.77 0.30 -3.54
C GLY A 94 -14.17 0.58 -4.07
N ALA A 95 -14.31 1.12 -5.28
CA ALA A 95 -15.63 1.42 -5.84
C ALA A 95 -16.54 0.17 -5.88
N GLY A 96 -17.62 0.20 -5.10
CA GLY A 96 -18.56 -0.92 -4.99
C GLY A 96 -18.14 -2.06 -4.07
N TYR A 97 -17.01 -1.91 -3.35
CA TYR A 97 -16.50 -2.91 -2.41
C TYR A 97 -16.31 -2.31 -1.02
N GLY A 98 -16.63 -3.07 0.02
CA GLY A 98 -16.40 -2.69 1.41
C GLY A 98 -17.31 -1.59 1.95
N GLY A 99 -16.95 -1.08 3.13
CA GLY A 99 -17.65 0.02 3.81
C GLY A 99 -17.03 1.37 3.43
N HIS A 100 -17.86 2.37 3.17
CA HIS A 100 -17.46 3.72 2.77
C HIS A 100 -17.96 4.82 3.71
N ASP A 101 -18.36 4.46 4.91
CA ASP A 101 -18.83 5.39 5.94
C ASP A 101 -17.69 6.05 6.77
N GLY A 102 -16.45 5.73 6.42
CA GLY A 102 -15.25 6.26 7.04
C GLY A 102 -14.07 6.28 6.08
N ILE A 103 -12.90 6.64 6.60
CA ILE A 103 -11.65 6.59 5.85
C ILE A 103 -11.05 5.18 5.92
N TRP A 104 -10.38 4.78 4.86
CA TRP A 104 -9.60 3.55 4.81
C TRP A 104 -8.18 3.84 5.28
N GLU A 105 -7.60 2.90 6.03
CA GLU A 105 -6.27 3.02 6.63
C GLU A 105 -5.51 1.71 6.59
N CYS A 106 -4.20 1.78 6.78
CA CYS A 106 -3.30 0.64 6.99
C CYS A 106 -3.48 -0.47 5.92
N PRO A 107 -3.30 -0.17 4.63
CA PRO A 107 -3.44 -1.18 3.58
C PRO A 107 -2.34 -2.23 3.69
N ASP A 108 -2.68 -3.46 3.38
CA ASP A 108 -1.71 -4.52 3.09
C ASP A 108 -2.20 -5.35 1.90
N LEU A 109 -1.27 -5.77 1.04
CA LEU A 109 -1.55 -6.63 -0.11
C LEU A 109 -0.47 -7.70 -0.19
N PHE A 110 -0.90 -8.95 -0.14
CA PHE A 110 0.00 -10.10 -0.13
C PHE A 110 -0.66 -11.34 -0.71
N GLU A 111 0.14 -12.29 -1.14
CA GLU A 111 -0.29 -13.55 -1.71
C GLU A 111 -0.29 -14.65 -0.64
N LEU A 112 -1.34 -15.46 -0.61
CA LEU A 112 -1.47 -16.60 0.27
C LEU A 112 -1.86 -17.88 -0.49
N PRO A 113 -1.34 -19.04 -0.07
CA PRO A 113 -1.81 -20.32 -0.58
C PRO A 113 -3.23 -20.63 -0.07
N VAL A 114 -4.07 -21.16 -0.94
CA VAL A 114 -5.41 -21.65 -0.59
C VAL A 114 -5.25 -23.06 -0.02
N ASP A 115 -5.79 -23.28 1.18
CA ASP A 115 -5.72 -24.59 1.88
C ASP A 115 -4.30 -25.17 2.02
N GLY A 116 -3.29 -24.30 1.99
CA GLY A 116 -1.88 -24.69 2.08
C GLY A 116 -1.27 -25.18 0.77
N ASP A 117 -1.99 -25.12 -0.34
CA ASP A 117 -1.50 -25.49 -1.68
C ASP A 117 -0.70 -24.35 -2.31
N PRO A 118 0.64 -24.46 -2.46
CA PRO A 118 1.47 -23.40 -3.00
C PRO A 118 1.24 -23.13 -4.49
N ASP A 119 0.63 -24.06 -5.21
CA ASP A 119 0.31 -23.93 -6.64
C ASP A 119 -1.06 -23.27 -6.87
N ASN A 120 -1.86 -23.12 -5.81
CA ASN A 120 -3.15 -22.46 -5.82
C ASN A 120 -3.15 -21.27 -4.85
N THR A 121 -2.82 -20.09 -5.34
CA THR A 121 -2.70 -18.89 -4.51
C THR A 121 -3.78 -17.85 -4.81
N ARG A 122 -4.05 -17.00 -3.85
CA ARG A 122 -4.88 -15.81 -3.98
C ARG A 122 -4.20 -14.62 -3.31
N TRP A 123 -4.44 -13.46 -3.87
CA TRP A 123 -4.05 -12.20 -3.25
C TRP A 123 -5.12 -11.75 -2.27
N VAL A 124 -4.66 -11.24 -1.13
CA VAL A 124 -5.50 -10.70 -0.08
C VAL A 124 -5.15 -9.23 0.10
N LEU A 125 -6.13 -8.37 -0.08
CA LEU A 125 -6.03 -6.95 0.25
C LEU A 125 -6.73 -6.71 1.58
N LEU A 126 -6.03 -6.10 2.53
CA LEU A 126 -6.56 -5.67 3.82
C LEU A 126 -6.69 -4.15 3.86
N SER A 127 -7.69 -3.69 4.61
CA SER A 127 -7.87 -2.28 4.95
C SER A 127 -8.60 -2.15 6.26
N ASN A 128 -8.15 -1.25 7.11
CA ASN A 128 -8.98 -0.78 8.20
C ASN A 128 -9.96 0.25 7.67
N ASN A 129 -11.20 0.21 8.16
CA ASN A 129 -12.19 1.24 7.92
C ASN A 129 -12.52 1.92 9.24
N TYR A 130 -12.13 3.18 9.38
CA TYR A 130 -12.42 3.97 10.57
C TYR A 130 -13.69 4.80 10.35
N SER A 131 -14.80 4.35 10.93
CA SER A 131 -16.07 5.06 10.90
C SER A 131 -16.18 6.04 12.07
N ASN A 132 -16.24 7.33 11.77
CA ASN A 132 -16.52 8.37 12.75
C ASN A 132 -17.97 8.28 13.32
N THR A 133 -18.90 7.72 12.53
CA THR A 133 -20.32 7.64 12.85
C THR A 133 -20.62 6.57 13.89
N LEU A 134 -19.92 5.43 13.80
CA LEU A 134 -20.18 4.27 14.64
C LEU A 134 -19.18 4.13 15.80
N ARG A 135 -18.13 4.97 15.87
CA ARG A 135 -17.02 4.83 16.82
C ARG A 135 -16.44 3.41 16.88
N SER A 136 -16.59 2.67 15.80
CA SER A 136 -16.11 1.31 15.66
C SER A 136 -15.29 1.21 14.38
N GLY A 137 -13.99 0.98 14.53
CA GLY A 137 -13.15 0.56 13.43
C GLY A 137 -13.36 -0.93 13.16
N GLY A 138 -13.12 -1.36 11.95
CA GLY A 138 -13.09 -2.77 11.56
C GLY A 138 -12.08 -2.99 10.45
N THR A 139 -11.50 -4.18 10.42
CA THR A 139 -10.65 -4.59 9.29
C THR A 139 -11.54 -5.21 8.22
N GLN A 140 -11.41 -4.71 7.01
CA GLN A 140 -12.00 -5.30 5.80
C GLN A 140 -10.93 -6.14 5.10
N TYR A 141 -11.34 -7.21 4.45
CA TYR A 141 -10.47 -7.96 3.57
C TYR A 141 -11.18 -8.31 2.27
N PHE A 142 -10.39 -8.41 1.23
CA PHE A 142 -10.84 -8.74 -0.11
C PHE A 142 -9.92 -9.81 -0.67
N ILE A 143 -10.50 -10.85 -1.27
CA ILE A 143 -9.76 -11.96 -1.87
C ILE A 143 -9.90 -11.86 -3.37
N GLY A 144 -8.80 -12.03 -4.09
CA GLY A 144 -8.81 -11.90 -5.54
C GLY A 144 -7.49 -12.23 -6.20
N THR A 145 -7.27 -11.63 -7.35
CA THR A 145 -6.04 -11.70 -8.13
C THR A 145 -5.37 -10.34 -8.22
N PHE A 146 -4.04 -10.36 -8.37
CA PHE A 146 -3.25 -9.16 -8.61
C PHE A 146 -2.23 -9.42 -9.71
N ASP A 147 -2.19 -8.57 -10.72
CA ASP A 147 -1.31 -8.71 -11.87
C ASP A 147 -0.08 -7.77 -11.84
N GLY A 148 0.13 -7.11 -10.69
CA GLY A 148 1.18 -6.11 -10.50
C GLY A 148 0.73 -4.68 -10.79
N LEU A 149 -0.44 -4.49 -11.39
CA LEU A 149 -0.99 -3.19 -11.76
C LEU A 149 -2.40 -2.97 -11.20
N GLU A 150 -3.20 -4.04 -11.13
CA GLU A 150 -4.60 -3.99 -10.71
C GLU A 150 -4.94 -5.15 -9.78
N PHE A 151 -5.65 -4.86 -8.69
CA PHE A 151 -6.28 -5.89 -7.85
C PHE A 151 -7.73 -6.08 -8.29
N ARG A 152 -8.09 -7.34 -8.63
CA ARG A 152 -9.44 -7.74 -9.02
C ARG A 152 -10.04 -8.62 -7.94
N CYS A 153 -11.03 -8.11 -7.24
CA CYS A 153 -11.73 -8.82 -6.19
C CYS A 153 -12.64 -9.91 -6.76
N GLU A 154 -12.49 -11.13 -6.29
CA GLU A 154 -13.31 -12.29 -6.69
C GLU A 154 -14.49 -12.52 -5.74
N THR A 155 -14.45 -11.95 -4.54
CA THR A 155 -15.49 -12.13 -3.53
C THR A 155 -16.29 -10.86 -3.34
N PRO A 156 -17.63 -10.95 -3.16
CA PRO A 156 -18.40 -9.80 -2.68
C PRO A 156 -17.83 -9.37 -1.32
N SER A 157 -17.86 -8.08 -1.05
CA SER A 157 -17.28 -7.48 0.16
C SER A 157 -17.62 -8.25 1.43
N HIS A 158 -16.58 -8.76 2.10
CA HIS A 158 -16.72 -9.29 3.45
C HIS A 158 -16.15 -8.28 4.43
N THR A 159 -17.00 -7.81 5.32
CA THR A 159 -16.56 -7.06 6.49
C THR A 159 -16.28 -8.07 7.59
N LEU A 160 -15.05 -8.13 8.07
CA LEU A 160 -14.76 -8.76 9.36
C LEU A 160 -15.45 -7.91 10.41
N LYS A 161 -16.56 -8.38 10.91
CA LYS A 161 -17.18 -7.79 12.11
C LYS A 161 -16.24 -8.09 13.26
N GLY A 162 -15.70 -7.05 13.81
CA GLY A 162 -14.80 -6.91 14.92
C GLY A 162 -14.32 -8.19 15.63
N ILE A 163 -13.03 -8.32 15.69
CA ILE A 163 -12.36 -9.09 16.74
C ILE A 163 -12.26 -8.20 17.99
#